data_7dd4e6d480286be526b98ace7fa16715
#
_entry.id   7dd4e6d480286be526b98ace7fa16715
#
_cell.length_a   1.000
_cell.length_b   1.000
_cell.length_c   1.000
_cell.angle_alpha   90.00
_cell.angle_beta   90.00
_cell.angle_gamma   90.00
#
_symmetry.space_group_name_H-M   'P 1'
#
loop_
_entity.id
_entity.type
_entity.pdbx_description
1 polymer ?
#
loop_
_entity_poly.entity_id
_entity_poly.type
_entity_poly.pdbx_seq_one_letter_code
_entity_poly.pdbx_strand_id
1 'polypeptide(L)'
;MTQEELFKVLVAHCKEYGFIFPSSEIYDGLAAVYDYGQMGVELKNNIKRYWWESMTRLHENVVGIDSCIFMHPKTWVASGHVAAFNDPLIDNKDSKKRYRADNLIEDYLGKIEEKIEKEVAKGRKKFGENFDEAKFRETNPNILREKAKYEQVHNRYVAAEKANDLNEYKQIILDCGIVCPISGTANWTDVRQFNLMFSTQISNTGNADDKIYLRPETAQGIFIEYLNVQKTGRMKIPFGIAQIGKAFRNEIVARQFIFRMREFEQMEMQFFVKPG
;
A
#
# COMPACT_ATOMS: atom_id res chain seq x y z
N MET A 1 13.98 -4.81 23.84
CA MET A 1 14.18 -4.69 22.37
C MET A 1 13.01 -3.91 21.82
N THR A 2 13.26 -2.81 21.14
CA THR A 2 12.22 -2.04 20.47
C THR A 2 11.74 -2.78 19.22
N GLN A 3 10.57 -2.37 18.67
CA GLN A 3 10.03 -2.96 17.45
C GLN A 3 10.98 -2.77 16.25
N GLU A 4 11.68 -1.63 16.20
CA GLU A 4 12.67 -1.34 15.15
C GLU A 4 13.93 -2.23 15.27
N GLU A 5 14.41 -2.47 16.49
CA GLU A 5 15.54 -3.37 16.75
C GLU A 5 15.18 -4.81 16.36
N LEU A 6 13.97 -5.28 16.74
CA LEU A 6 13.47 -6.60 16.37
C LEU A 6 13.42 -6.76 14.85
N PHE A 7 12.93 -5.74 14.14
CA PHE A 7 12.86 -5.77 12.68
C PHE A 7 14.24 -5.89 12.03
N LYS A 8 15.23 -5.14 12.51
CA LYS A 8 16.62 -5.23 12.01
C LYS A 8 17.22 -6.62 12.23
N VAL A 9 17.00 -7.20 13.41
CA VAL A 9 17.46 -8.57 13.73
C VAL A 9 16.78 -9.59 12.83
N LEU A 10 15.46 -9.47 12.59
CA LEU A 10 14.72 -10.37 11.72
C LEU A 10 15.22 -10.30 10.27
N VAL A 11 15.48 -9.11 9.73
CA VAL A 11 16.02 -8.93 8.38
C VAL A 11 17.40 -9.56 8.25
N ALA A 12 18.28 -9.35 9.23
CA ALA A 12 19.62 -9.96 9.25
C ALA A 12 19.54 -11.49 9.27
N HIS A 13 18.68 -12.04 10.15
CA HIS A 13 18.42 -13.48 10.24
C HIS A 13 17.91 -14.06 8.92
N CYS A 14 16.94 -13.40 8.27
CA CYS A 14 16.40 -13.87 6.99
C CYS A 14 17.46 -13.96 5.90
N LYS A 15 18.41 -13.03 5.87
CA LYS A 15 19.55 -13.06 4.93
C LYS A 15 20.55 -14.16 5.28
N GLU A 16 20.97 -14.22 6.53
CA GLU A 16 22.00 -15.16 6.99
C GLU A 16 21.58 -16.61 6.77
N TYR A 17 20.32 -16.95 7.01
CA TYR A 17 19.81 -18.33 6.93
C TYR A 17 19.15 -18.67 5.59
N GLY A 18 19.31 -17.85 4.56
CA GLY A 18 18.85 -18.16 3.21
C GLY A 18 17.34 -18.16 3.06
N PHE A 19 16.63 -17.28 3.79
CA PHE A 19 15.21 -17.07 3.58
C PHE A 19 14.95 -16.07 2.47
N ILE A 20 15.62 -14.92 2.49
CA ILE A 20 15.36 -13.82 1.57
C ILE A 20 16.64 -13.06 1.26
N PHE A 21 16.86 -12.78 -0.02
CA PHE A 21 17.96 -11.96 -0.51
C PHE A 21 17.44 -10.76 -1.30
N PRO A 22 18.15 -9.62 -1.32
CA PRO A 22 17.91 -8.59 -2.35
C PRO A 22 18.11 -9.22 -3.74
N SER A 23 17.16 -9.03 -4.63
CA SER A 23 17.31 -9.56 -5.99
C SER A 23 18.49 -8.91 -6.70
N SER A 24 19.31 -9.72 -7.38
CA SER A 24 20.50 -9.26 -8.10
C SER A 24 21.54 -8.54 -7.21
N GLU A 25 21.75 -9.02 -6.00
CA GLU A 25 22.65 -8.41 -5.01
C GLU A 25 24.09 -8.23 -5.52
N ILE A 26 24.57 -9.07 -6.44
CA ILE A 26 25.87 -8.94 -7.10
C ILE A 26 26.02 -7.64 -7.92
N TYR A 27 24.90 -6.94 -8.21
CA TYR A 27 24.84 -5.65 -8.89
C TYR A 27 24.21 -4.57 -7.98
N ASP A 28 24.48 -4.62 -6.69
CA ASP A 28 23.94 -3.74 -5.65
C ASP A 28 22.41 -3.87 -5.42
N GLY A 29 21.78 -4.88 -5.99
CA GLY A 29 20.38 -5.19 -5.84
C GLY A 29 19.43 -4.25 -6.58
N LEU A 30 18.16 -4.63 -6.65
CA LEU A 30 17.08 -3.80 -7.15
C LEU A 30 16.13 -3.45 -5.99
N ALA A 31 15.88 -2.16 -5.79
CA ALA A 31 15.06 -1.68 -4.67
C ALA A 31 13.67 -2.31 -4.65
N ALA A 32 13.25 -2.85 -3.51
CA ALA A 32 11.96 -3.52 -3.29
C ALA A 32 11.69 -4.73 -4.18
N VAL A 33 12.73 -5.41 -4.61
CA VAL A 33 12.65 -6.71 -5.28
C VAL A 33 13.53 -7.68 -4.50
N TYR A 34 12.96 -8.84 -4.14
CA TYR A 34 13.62 -9.83 -3.30
C TYR A 34 13.46 -11.22 -3.89
N ASP A 35 14.50 -12.03 -3.75
CA ASP A 35 14.50 -13.45 -4.08
C ASP A 35 14.32 -14.27 -2.80
N TYR A 36 13.53 -15.34 -2.90
CA TYR A 36 13.39 -16.29 -1.81
C TYR A 36 14.53 -17.32 -1.95
N GLY A 37 15.39 -17.39 -0.95
CA GLY A 37 16.45 -18.39 -0.87
C GLY A 37 15.90 -19.79 -0.56
N GLN A 38 16.82 -20.75 -0.38
CA GLN A 38 16.46 -22.17 -0.22
C GLN A 38 15.51 -22.45 0.95
N MET A 39 15.64 -21.76 2.06
CA MET A 39 14.71 -21.91 3.20
C MET A 39 13.42 -21.13 2.98
N GLY A 40 13.50 -19.95 2.38
CA GLY A 40 12.37 -19.09 2.11
C GLY A 40 11.40 -19.68 1.08
N VAL A 41 11.92 -20.31 0.01
CA VAL A 41 11.07 -20.93 -1.02
C VAL A 41 10.29 -22.12 -0.47
N GLU A 42 10.90 -22.94 0.38
CA GLU A 42 10.20 -24.06 1.02
C GLU A 42 9.10 -23.59 1.95
N LEU A 43 9.38 -22.61 2.81
CA LEU A 43 8.38 -22.00 3.67
C LEU A 43 7.23 -21.40 2.86
N LYS A 44 7.55 -20.63 1.82
CA LYS A 44 6.56 -20.01 0.93
C LYS A 44 5.68 -21.07 0.25
N ASN A 45 6.27 -22.13 -0.29
CA ASN A 45 5.53 -23.19 -0.97
C ASN A 45 4.63 -23.97 -0.01
N ASN A 46 5.10 -24.21 1.22
CA ASN A 46 4.27 -24.84 2.26
C ASN A 46 3.04 -23.98 2.62
N ILE A 47 3.22 -22.67 2.77
CA ILE A 47 2.13 -21.73 3.04
C ILE A 47 1.14 -21.72 1.88
N LYS A 48 1.62 -21.63 0.62
CA LYS A 48 0.77 -21.65 -0.59
C LYS A 48 -0.03 -22.95 -0.69
N ARG A 49 0.62 -24.09 -0.47
CA ARG A 49 -0.03 -25.41 -0.52
C ARG A 49 -1.11 -25.52 0.53
N TYR A 50 -0.80 -25.17 1.78
CA TYR A 50 -1.75 -25.20 2.88
C TYR A 50 -2.98 -24.33 2.59
N TRP A 51 -2.77 -23.07 2.14
CA TRP A 51 -3.85 -22.17 1.80
C TRP A 51 -4.71 -22.71 0.64
N TRP A 52 -4.06 -23.18 -0.44
CA TRP A 52 -4.75 -23.72 -1.61
C TRP A 52 -5.62 -24.93 -1.25
N GLU A 53 -5.07 -25.87 -0.52
CA GLU A 53 -5.81 -27.06 -0.07
C GLU A 53 -6.94 -26.68 0.89
N SER A 54 -6.71 -25.74 1.80
CA SER A 54 -7.76 -25.25 2.70
C SER A 54 -8.91 -24.60 1.94
N MET A 55 -8.64 -23.81 0.91
CA MET A 55 -9.68 -23.13 0.13
C MET A 55 -10.41 -24.08 -0.83
N THR A 56 -9.68 -24.86 -1.62
CA THR A 56 -10.25 -25.58 -2.75
C THR A 56 -10.66 -27.04 -2.45
N ARG A 57 -10.15 -27.62 -1.34
CA ARG A 57 -10.47 -29.01 -0.97
C ARG A 57 -11.37 -29.15 0.24
N LEU A 58 -11.32 -28.20 1.18
CA LEU A 58 -12.19 -28.24 2.36
C LEU A 58 -13.57 -27.62 2.11
N HIS A 59 -13.72 -26.89 1.00
CA HIS A 59 -14.98 -26.23 0.62
C HIS A 59 -15.42 -26.68 -0.75
N GLU A 60 -16.54 -27.41 -0.82
CA GLU A 60 -17.09 -27.99 -2.08
C GLU A 60 -17.49 -26.90 -3.10
N ASN A 61 -17.80 -25.72 -2.63
CA ASN A 61 -18.23 -24.57 -3.45
C ASN A 61 -17.11 -23.55 -3.71
N VAL A 62 -15.85 -23.91 -3.55
CA VAL A 62 -14.69 -23.09 -3.93
C VAL A 62 -13.85 -23.85 -4.95
N VAL A 63 -13.61 -23.22 -6.08
CA VAL A 63 -12.79 -23.77 -7.17
C VAL A 63 -11.58 -22.88 -7.44
N GLY A 64 -10.55 -23.43 -8.03
CA GLY A 64 -9.32 -22.70 -8.34
C GLY A 64 -9.21 -22.31 -9.80
N ILE A 65 -8.55 -21.17 -10.07
CA ILE A 65 -8.10 -20.77 -11.40
C ILE A 65 -6.64 -20.29 -11.36
N ASP A 66 -6.03 -20.17 -12.53
CA ASP A 66 -4.77 -19.49 -12.74
C ASP A 66 -4.92 -18.57 -13.96
N SER A 67 -5.28 -17.31 -13.73
CA SER A 67 -5.41 -16.32 -14.79
C SER A 67 -4.06 -15.69 -15.16
N CYS A 68 -3.94 -15.25 -16.42
CA CYS A 68 -2.70 -14.66 -16.93
C CYS A 68 -2.35 -13.35 -16.23
N ILE A 69 -1.03 -13.06 -16.15
CA ILE A 69 -0.51 -11.75 -15.69
C ILE A 69 -0.91 -10.65 -16.69
N PHE A 70 -0.76 -10.92 -17.98
CA PHE A 70 -1.18 -10.02 -19.04
C PHE A 70 -2.66 -10.20 -19.33
N MET A 71 -3.40 -9.12 -19.18
CA MET A 71 -4.83 -9.05 -19.48
C MET A 71 -5.09 -7.93 -20.48
N HIS A 72 -6.22 -8.00 -21.16
CA HIS A 72 -6.62 -6.93 -22.09
C HIS A 72 -6.65 -5.57 -21.35
N PRO A 73 -6.07 -4.48 -21.88
CA PRO A 73 -6.00 -3.18 -21.21
C PRO A 73 -7.34 -2.64 -20.72
N LYS A 74 -8.44 -2.96 -21.39
CA LYS A 74 -9.80 -2.59 -20.97
C LYS A 74 -10.18 -3.14 -19.59
N THR A 75 -9.59 -4.24 -19.15
CA THR A 75 -9.80 -4.77 -17.78
C THR A 75 -9.42 -3.73 -16.75
N TRP A 76 -8.28 -3.08 -16.95
CA TRP A 76 -7.74 -2.09 -16.03
C TRP A 76 -8.41 -0.72 -16.13
N VAL A 77 -8.95 -0.39 -17.30
CA VAL A 77 -9.80 0.78 -17.47
C VAL A 77 -11.14 0.58 -16.77
N ALA A 78 -11.79 -0.57 -16.99
CA ALA A 78 -13.08 -0.88 -16.39
C ALA A 78 -13.03 -0.99 -14.85
N SER A 79 -11.92 -1.50 -14.31
CA SER A 79 -11.70 -1.58 -12.86
C SER A 79 -11.22 -0.28 -12.22
N GLY A 80 -10.97 0.77 -13.01
CA GLY A 80 -10.52 2.07 -12.52
C GLY A 80 -9.01 2.18 -12.24
N HIS A 81 -8.22 1.10 -12.37
CA HIS A 81 -6.79 1.11 -12.05
C HIS A 81 -5.98 2.08 -12.93
N VAL A 82 -6.35 2.25 -14.18
CA VAL A 82 -5.64 3.19 -15.07
C VAL A 82 -5.82 4.64 -14.60
N ALA A 83 -7.00 4.98 -14.10
CA ALA A 83 -7.36 6.34 -13.70
C ALA A 83 -7.01 6.66 -12.24
N ALA A 84 -7.20 5.71 -11.31
CA ALA A 84 -7.20 5.96 -9.87
C ALA A 84 -6.05 5.29 -9.11
N PHE A 85 -5.31 4.37 -9.70
CA PHE A 85 -4.20 3.69 -9.00
C PHE A 85 -2.92 4.51 -9.10
N ASN A 86 -2.96 5.69 -8.48
CA ASN A 86 -1.89 6.68 -8.55
C ASN A 86 -1.49 7.16 -7.16
N ASP A 87 -0.20 7.41 -6.96
CA ASP A 87 0.33 8.10 -5.78
C ASP A 87 0.63 9.56 -6.10
N PRO A 88 0.24 10.53 -5.25
CA PRO A 88 0.65 11.93 -5.38
C PRO A 88 2.10 12.07 -4.92
N LEU A 89 3.00 12.38 -5.84
CA LEU A 89 4.43 12.48 -5.58
C LEU A 89 4.93 13.93 -5.61
N ILE A 90 5.85 14.22 -4.69
CA ILE A 90 6.55 15.49 -4.57
C ILE A 90 8.04 15.24 -4.36
N ASP A 91 8.88 16.01 -5.06
CA ASP A 91 10.33 15.92 -4.92
C ASP A 91 10.85 17.12 -4.13
N ASN A 92 11.81 16.89 -3.23
CA ASN A 92 12.57 18.00 -2.63
C ASN A 92 13.80 18.28 -3.50
N LYS A 93 13.94 19.52 -3.95
CA LYS A 93 14.98 19.95 -4.91
C LYS A 93 16.39 19.90 -4.31
N ASP A 94 16.51 20.09 -2.99
CA ASP A 94 17.81 20.12 -2.31
C ASP A 94 18.33 18.74 -2.00
N SER A 95 17.48 17.87 -1.43
CA SER A 95 17.85 16.48 -1.13
C SER A 95 17.79 15.55 -2.34
N LYS A 96 17.13 15.98 -3.44
CA LYS A 96 16.81 15.16 -4.63
C LYS A 96 16.06 13.86 -4.28
N LYS A 97 15.33 13.88 -3.17
CA LYS A 97 14.53 12.73 -2.70
C LYS A 97 13.07 12.93 -3.00
N ARG A 98 12.42 11.83 -3.32
CA ARG A 98 11.00 11.74 -3.65
C ARG A 98 10.20 11.25 -2.45
N TYR A 99 9.04 11.84 -2.25
CA TYR A 99 8.10 11.54 -1.17
C TYR A 99 6.69 11.44 -1.72
N ARG A 100 5.83 10.73 -1.00
CA ARG A 100 4.39 10.81 -1.20
C ARG A 100 3.88 12.06 -0.48
N ALA A 101 3.15 12.90 -1.19
CA ALA A 101 2.63 14.14 -0.64
C ALA A 101 1.57 13.89 0.45
N ASP A 102 0.73 12.87 0.25
CA ASP A 102 -0.25 12.39 1.24
C ASP A 102 0.45 11.95 2.54
N ASN A 103 1.46 11.09 2.46
CA ASN A 103 2.20 10.63 3.65
C ASN A 103 2.85 11.79 4.42
N LEU A 104 3.39 12.80 3.72
CA LEU A 104 3.95 13.97 4.39
C LEU A 104 2.90 14.75 5.19
N ILE A 105 1.67 14.84 4.68
CA ILE A 105 0.55 15.49 5.36
C ILE A 105 0.07 14.62 6.53
N GLU A 106 -0.09 13.31 6.33
CA GLU A 106 -0.47 12.36 7.37
C GLU A 106 0.54 12.31 8.52
N ASP A 107 1.84 12.28 8.22
CA ASP A 107 2.91 12.37 9.22
C ASP A 107 2.84 13.67 10.04
N TYR A 108 2.45 14.77 9.39
CA TYR A 108 2.26 16.04 10.07
C TYR A 108 1.04 16.02 10.99
N LEU A 109 -0.09 15.47 10.54
CA LEU A 109 -1.28 15.26 11.35
C LEU A 109 -0.99 14.34 12.54
N GLY A 110 -0.26 13.24 12.33
CA GLY A 110 0.19 12.35 13.41
C GLY A 110 1.05 13.05 14.46
N LYS A 111 1.91 13.99 14.06
CA LYS A 111 2.69 14.80 15.01
C LYS A 111 1.80 15.75 15.84
N ILE A 112 0.69 16.22 15.30
CA ILE A 112 -0.29 17.00 16.08
C ILE A 112 -0.98 16.10 17.09
N GLU A 113 -1.42 14.90 16.71
CA GLU A 113 -2.00 13.92 17.63
C GLU A 113 -1.03 13.54 18.74
N GLU A 114 0.23 13.28 18.42
CA GLU A 114 1.26 13.04 19.46
C GLU A 114 1.41 14.18 20.47
N LYS A 115 1.28 15.44 20.01
CA LYS A 115 1.34 16.61 20.93
C LYS A 115 0.14 16.60 21.85
N ILE A 116 -1.05 16.30 21.34
CA ILE A 116 -2.28 16.16 22.15
C ILE A 116 -2.08 15.07 23.20
N GLU A 117 -1.59 13.89 22.82
CA GLU A 117 -1.38 12.79 23.74
C GLU A 117 -0.30 13.11 24.81
N LYS A 118 0.75 13.83 24.44
CA LYS A 118 1.76 14.32 25.39
C LYS A 118 1.17 15.29 26.41
N GLU A 119 0.24 16.16 26.01
CA GLU A 119 -0.47 17.06 26.94
C GLU A 119 -1.42 16.28 27.87
N VAL A 120 -2.14 15.30 27.36
CA VAL A 120 -2.98 14.39 28.17
C VAL A 120 -2.12 13.64 29.19
N ALA A 121 -0.98 13.10 28.78
CA ALA A 121 -0.06 12.40 29.67
C ALA A 121 0.48 13.32 30.79
N LYS A 122 0.77 14.59 30.49
CA LYS A 122 1.13 15.60 31.51
C LYS A 122 -0.02 15.84 32.48
N GLY A 123 -1.26 15.97 31.96
CA GLY A 123 -2.47 16.09 32.78
C GLY A 123 -2.65 14.91 33.73
N ARG A 124 -2.52 13.69 33.21
CA ARG A 124 -2.60 12.45 34.03
C ARG A 124 -1.57 12.41 35.14
N LYS A 125 -0.31 12.80 34.83
CA LYS A 125 0.74 12.89 35.85
C LYS A 125 0.46 13.96 36.92
N LYS A 126 -0.16 15.09 36.53
CA LYS A 126 -0.44 16.22 37.44
C LYS A 126 -1.63 15.97 38.37
N PHE A 127 -2.69 15.33 37.89
CA PHE A 127 -3.95 15.18 38.60
C PHE A 127 -4.15 13.77 39.21
N GLY A 128 -3.29 12.80 38.87
CA GLY A 128 -3.29 11.45 39.48
C GLY A 128 -4.64 10.73 39.28
N GLU A 129 -5.12 10.11 40.38
CA GLU A 129 -6.37 9.32 40.37
C GLU A 129 -7.63 10.15 40.10
N ASN A 130 -7.57 11.46 40.31
CA ASN A 130 -8.70 12.37 40.01
C ASN A 130 -8.68 12.94 38.56
N PHE A 131 -7.90 12.35 37.68
CA PHE A 131 -7.78 12.83 36.28
C PHE A 131 -9.00 12.40 35.44
N ASP A 132 -9.84 13.37 35.11
CA ASP A 132 -10.90 13.21 34.10
C ASP A 132 -10.34 13.55 32.70
N GLU A 133 -9.95 12.52 31.97
CA GLU A 133 -9.36 12.70 30.63
C GLU A 133 -10.35 13.32 29.64
N ALA A 134 -11.63 12.93 29.65
CA ALA A 134 -12.61 13.44 28.73
C ALA A 134 -12.81 14.95 28.91
N LYS A 135 -13.04 15.38 30.13
CA LYS A 135 -13.15 16.79 30.50
C LYS A 135 -11.86 17.56 30.19
N PHE A 136 -10.70 16.97 30.45
CA PHE A 136 -9.41 17.61 30.16
C PHE A 136 -9.19 17.82 28.67
N ARG A 137 -9.56 16.86 27.82
CA ARG A 137 -9.50 16.97 26.35
C ARG A 137 -10.45 18.03 25.80
N GLU A 138 -11.55 18.33 26.50
CA GLU A 138 -12.55 19.34 26.09
C GLU A 138 -12.26 20.74 26.62
N THR A 139 -11.47 20.87 27.70
CA THR A 139 -11.28 22.15 28.37
C THR A 139 -9.86 22.69 28.32
N ASN A 140 -8.86 21.87 28.00
CA ASN A 140 -7.48 22.32 27.97
C ASN A 140 -7.20 23.17 26.71
N PRO A 141 -6.77 24.45 26.89
CA PRO A 141 -6.58 25.38 25.76
C PRO A 141 -5.53 24.90 24.75
N ASN A 142 -4.48 24.21 25.20
CA ASN A 142 -3.45 23.68 24.31
C ASN A 142 -4.00 22.55 23.44
N ILE A 143 -4.79 21.63 24.03
CA ILE A 143 -5.43 20.54 23.29
C ILE A 143 -6.44 21.11 22.30
N LEU A 144 -7.27 22.06 22.71
CA LEU A 144 -8.27 22.68 21.83
C LEU A 144 -7.61 23.37 20.62
N ARG A 145 -6.50 24.09 20.84
CA ARG A 145 -5.75 24.72 19.75
C ARG A 145 -5.18 23.69 18.78
N GLU A 146 -4.55 22.62 19.27
CA GLU A 146 -3.99 21.58 18.40
C GLU A 146 -5.11 20.79 17.68
N LYS A 147 -6.26 20.53 18.33
CA LYS A 147 -7.43 19.94 17.67
C LYS A 147 -7.99 20.82 16.54
N ALA A 148 -8.16 22.11 16.78
CA ALA A 148 -8.63 23.03 15.72
C ALA A 148 -7.66 23.05 14.52
N LYS A 149 -6.35 23.04 14.79
CA LYS A 149 -5.33 22.94 13.75
C LYS A 149 -5.39 21.62 12.98
N TYR A 150 -5.57 20.51 13.69
CA TYR A 150 -5.76 19.20 13.08
C TYR A 150 -6.98 19.18 12.16
N GLU A 151 -8.13 19.61 12.65
CA GLU A 151 -9.39 19.64 11.89
C GLU A 151 -9.27 20.52 10.63
N GLN A 152 -8.65 21.68 10.75
CA GLN A 152 -8.44 22.57 9.60
C GLN A 152 -7.60 21.88 8.51
N VAL A 153 -6.49 21.28 8.87
CA VAL A 153 -5.58 20.61 7.90
C VAL A 153 -6.23 19.34 7.35
N HIS A 154 -6.83 18.54 8.23
CA HIS A 154 -7.50 17.29 7.84
C HIS A 154 -8.66 17.53 6.87
N ASN A 155 -9.51 18.54 7.12
CA ASN A 155 -10.62 18.86 6.23
C ASN A 155 -10.15 19.34 4.85
N ARG A 156 -9.08 20.14 4.79
CA ARG A 156 -8.44 20.53 3.53
C ARG A 156 -7.88 19.31 2.78
N TYR A 157 -7.18 18.43 3.49
CA TYR A 157 -6.60 17.22 2.94
C TYR A 157 -7.66 16.30 2.35
N VAL A 158 -8.73 15.99 3.10
CA VAL A 158 -9.85 15.16 2.62
C VAL A 158 -10.57 15.79 1.43
N ALA A 159 -10.72 17.11 1.40
CA ALA A 159 -11.30 17.81 0.26
C ALA A 159 -10.40 17.71 -0.99
N ALA A 160 -9.10 17.90 -0.81
CA ALA A 160 -8.12 17.77 -1.89
C ALA A 160 -8.06 16.34 -2.45
N GLU A 161 -8.12 15.33 -1.58
CA GLU A 161 -8.17 13.92 -1.96
C GLU A 161 -9.39 13.60 -2.81
N LYS A 162 -10.59 14.00 -2.34
CA LYS A 162 -11.85 13.79 -3.08
C LYS A 162 -11.88 14.50 -4.43
N ALA A 163 -11.30 15.71 -4.49
CA ALA A 163 -11.23 16.50 -5.72
C ALA A 163 -10.05 16.12 -6.62
N ASN A 164 -9.14 15.26 -6.13
CA ASN A 164 -7.85 14.97 -6.76
C ASN A 164 -7.05 16.23 -7.09
N ASP A 165 -7.06 17.20 -6.17
CA ASP A 165 -6.40 18.50 -6.34
C ASP A 165 -4.94 18.45 -5.87
N LEU A 166 -4.04 18.20 -6.82
CA LEU A 166 -2.60 18.12 -6.57
C LEU A 166 -1.97 19.46 -6.14
N ASN A 167 -2.57 20.58 -6.55
CA ASN A 167 -2.09 21.89 -6.15
C ASN A 167 -2.38 22.15 -4.68
N GLU A 168 -3.55 21.75 -4.21
CA GLU A 168 -3.93 21.87 -2.80
C GLU A 168 -3.05 21.00 -1.89
N TYR A 169 -2.65 19.79 -2.32
CA TYR A 169 -1.63 18.99 -1.58
C TYR A 169 -0.35 19.79 -1.36
N LYS A 170 0.18 20.42 -2.43
CA LYS A 170 1.37 21.25 -2.32
C LYS A 170 1.15 22.43 -1.38
N GLN A 171 0.00 23.10 -1.50
CA GLN A 171 -0.33 24.27 -0.70
C GLN A 171 -0.43 23.89 0.80
N ILE A 172 -1.04 22.78 1.15
CA ILE A 172 -1.09 22.27 2.52
C ILE A 172 0.33 22.03 3.06
N ILE A 173 1.21 21.41 2.27
CA ILE A 173 2.61 21.14 2.65
C ILE A 173 3.35 22.46 2.95
N LEU A 174 3.15 23.48 2.13
CA LEU A 174 3.79 24.79 2.30
C LEU A 174 3.21 25.57 3.49
N ASP A 175 1.89 25.65 3.62
CA ASP A 175 1.20 26.38 4.69
C ASP A 175 1.47 25.76 6.07
N CYS A 176 1.60 24.46 6.14
CA CYS A 176 1.95 23.74 7.36
C CYS A 176 3.45 23.80 7.70
N GLY A 177 4.28 24.36 6.82
CA GLY A 177 5.73 24.41 7.01
C GLY A 177 6.37 23.02 7.05
N ILE A 178 5.83 22.07 6.27
CA ILE A 178 6.37 20.71 6.21
C ILE A 178 7.69 20.75 5.44
N VAL A 179 8.76 20.34 6.12
CA VAL A 179 10.12 20.31 5.57
C VAL A 179 10.56 18.89 5.25
N CYS A 180 11.48 18.77 4.31
CA CYS A 180 12.09 17.50 3.96
C CYS A 180 12.84 16.89 5.16
N PRO A 181 12.57 15.63 5.53
CA PRO A 181 13.23 14.97 6.66
C PRO A 181 14.75 14.85 6.53
N ILE A 182 15.29 14.93 5.29
CA ILE A 182 16.72 14.78 5.01
C ILE A 182 17.43 16.14 4.94
N SER A 183 16.90 17.09 4.14
CA SER A 183 17.54 18.39 3.95
C SER A 183 17.09 19.46 4.94
N GLY A 184 15.97 19.25 5.63
CA GLY A 184 15.37 20.27 6.51
C GLY A 184 14.76 21.45 5.77
N THR A 185 14.66 21.44 4.44
CA THR A 185 14.15 22.53 3.62
C THR A 185 12.75 22.27 3.09
N ALA A 186 12.00 23.34 2.83
CA ALA A 186 10.68 23.31 2.18
C ALA A 186 10.76 23.57 0.66
N ASN A 187 11.88 23.30 0.02
CA ASN A 187 12.10 23.54 -1.41
C ASN A 187 11.49 22.40 -2.24
N TRP A 188 10.15 22.42 -2.36
CA TRP A 188 9.37 21.36 -3.00
C TRP A 188 9.09 21.66 -4.48
N THR A 189 8.98 20.61 -5.30
CA THR A 189 8.45 20.67 -6.67
C THR A 189 6.92 20.77 -6.65
N ASP A 190 6.30 20.75 -7.83
CA ASP A 190 4.87 20.47 -7.92
C ASP A 190 4.58 19.01 -7.62
N VAL A 191 3.39 18.74 -7.08
CA VAL A 191 2.88 17.37 -6.89
C VAL A 191 2.47 16.82 -8.24
N ARG A 192 2.84 15.57 -8.51
CA ARG A 192 2.50 14.86 -9.76
C ARG A 192 1.92 13.50 -9.43
N GLN A 193 0.91 13.10 -10.15
CA GLN A 193 0.42 11.72 -10.05
C GLN A 193 1.38 10.75 -10.71
N PHE A 194 1.59 9.65 -10.04
CA PHE A 194 2.39 8.54 -10.53
C PHE A 194 1.59 7.25 -10.48
N ASN A 195 1.32 6.68 -11.65
CA ASN A 195 0.59 5.43 -11.75
C ASN A 195 1.46 4.26 -11.27
N LEU A 196 0.92 3.47 -10.36
CA LEU A 196 1.61 2.32 -9.76
C LEU A 196 1.60 1.06 -10.64
N MET A 197 0.92 1.08 -11.78
CA MET A 197 0.95 -0.05 -12.69
C MET A 197 2.22 -0.06 -13.54
N PHE A 198 2.93 -1.18 -13.54
CA PHE A 198 3.95 -1.43 -14.57
C PHE A 198 3.29 -1.63 -15.92
N SER A 199 3.91 -1.11 -16.96
CA SER A 199 3.46 -1.29 -18.33
C SER A 199 4.60 -1.72 -19.25
N THR A 200 4.25 -2.48 -20.29
CA THR A 200 5.14 -2.86 -21.37
C THR A 200 4.41 -2.78 -22.72
N GLN A 201 5.09 -3.10 -23.80
CA GLN A 201 4.50 -3.12 -25.15
C GLN A 201 4.52 -4.54 -25.71
N ILE A 202 3.44 -4.97 -26.37
CA ILE A 202 3.37 -6.29 -27.02
C ILE A 202 4.06 -6.26 -28.39
N SER A 203 3.99 -5.11 -29.08
CA SER A 203 4.48 -4.96 -30.45
C SER A 203 5.74 -4.10 -30.52
N ASN A 204 6.54 -4.32 -31.56
CA ASN A 204 7.72 -3.51 -31.86
C ASN A 204 7.37 -2.21 -32.64
N THR A 205 6.11 -1.96 -32.92
CA THR A 205 5.66 -0.81 -33.73
C THR A 205 5.61 0.50 -32.97
N GLY A 206 5.68 0.45 -31.63
CA GLY A 206 5.67 1.65 -30.77
C GLY A 206 4.34 2.40 -30.72
N ASN A 207 3.25 1.79 -31.20
CA ASN A 207 1.93 2.39 -31.12
C ASN A 207 1.43 2.44 -29.67
N ALA A 208 0.74 3.51 -29.31
CA ALA A 208 0.14 3.67 -27.97
C ALA A 208 -0.88 2.55 -27.64
N ASP A 209 -1.52 2.00 -28.66
CA ASP A 209 -2.51 0.93 -28.53
C ASP A 209 -1.89 -0.44 -28.17
N ASP A 210 -0.57 -0.60 -28.34
CA ASP A 210 0.16 -1.82 -28.02
C ASP A 210 0.57 -1.90 -26.54
N LYS A 211 0.19 -0.90 -25.73
CA LYS A 211 0.50 -0.84 -24.32
C LYS A 211 -0.33 -1.83 -23.52
N ILE A 212 0.37 -2.69 -22.79
CA ILE A 212 -0.22 -3.61 -21.82
C ILE A 212 0.32 -3.36 -20.42
N TYR A 213 -0.37 -3.88 -19.42
CA TYR A 213 0.00 -3.72 -18.03
C TYR A 213 0.31 -5.06 -17.38
N LEU A 214 1.27 -5.06 -16.46
CA LEU A 214 1.44 -6.13 -15.49
C LEU A 214 0.36 -5.97 -14.42
N ARG A 215 -0.35 -7.05 -14.11
CA ARG A 215 -1.46 -6.98 -13.14
C ARG A 215 -0.98 -6.50 -11.76
N PRO A 216 -1.62 -5.48 -11.16
CA PRO A 216 -1.28 -5.01 -9.82
C PRO A 216 -1.96 -5.83 -8.70
N GLU A 217 -2.92 -6.69 -9.08
CA GLU A 217 -3.65 -7.61 -8.19
C GLU A 217 -4.26 -8.78 -8.97
N THR A 218 -4.69 -9.80 -8.28
CA THR A 218 -5.23 -11.03 -8.87
C THR A 218 -6.76 -11.02 -9.00
N ALA A 219 -7.46 -10.12 -8.31
CA ALA A 219 -8.93 -10.07 -8.26
C ALA A 219 -9.59 -9.97 -9.63
N GLN A 220 -9.08 -9.11 -10.52
CA GLN A 220 -9.69 -8.90 -11.85
C GLN A 220 -9.70 -10.15 -12.71
N GLY A 221 -8.68 -11.01 -12.58
CA GLY A 221 -8.67 -12.30 -13.24
C GLY A 221 -9.83 -13.20 -12.81
N ILE A 222 -10.18 -13.16 -11.53
CA ILE A 222 -11.33 -13.90 -10.98
C ILE A 222 -12.63 -13.33 -11.55
N PHE A 223 -12.78 -12.00 -11.58
CA PHE A 223 -14.02 -11.37 -12.06
C PHE A 223 -14.28 -11.59 -13.54
N ILE A 224 -13.26 -11.44 -14.40
CA ILE A 224 -13.45 -11.64 -15.86
C ILE A 224 -13.70 -13.11 -16.22
N GLU A 225 -13.15 -14.05 -15.45
CA GLU A 225 -13.32 -15.49 -15.67
C GLU A 225 -14.57 -16.08 -14.98
N TYR A 226 -15.32 -15.27 -14.24
CA TYR A 226 -16.50 -15.72 -13.49
C TYR A 226 -17.46 -16.57 -14.31
N LEU A 227 -17.88 -16.08 -15.50
CA LEU A 227 -18.83 -16.80 -16.36
C LEU A 227 -18.25 -18.11 -16.92
N ASN A 228 -16.97 -18.13 -17.25
CA ASN A 228 -16.28 -19.32 -17.74
C ASN A 228 -16.25 -20.40 -16.64
N VAL A 229 -15.85 -20.01 -15.43
CA VAL A 229 -15.80 -20.90 -14.27
C VAL A 229 -17.20 -21.41 -13.90
N GLN A 230 -18.19 -20.51 -13.86
CA GLN A 230 -19.57 -20.87 -13.55
C GLN A 230 -20.12 -21.92 -14.53
N LYS A 231 -19.92 -21.72 -15.84
CA LYS A 231 -20.43 -22.63 -16.89
C LYS A 231 -19.70 -23.96 -16.90
N THR A 232 -18.37 -23.93 -16.90
CA THR A 232 -17.55 -25.16 -17.02
C THR A 232 -17.59 -26.01 -15.74
N GLY A 233 -17.57 -25.35 -14.58
CA GLY A 233 -17.70 -26.00 -13.28
C GLY A 233 -19.14 -26.32 -12.88
N ARG A 234 -20.15 -25.88 -13.66
CA ARG A 234 -21.58 -26.00 -13.30
C ARG A 234 -21.91 -25.44 -11.93
N MET A 235 -21.19 -24.35 -11.55
CA MET A 235 -21.29 -23.75 -10.23
C MET A 235 -22.60 -22.97 -10.06
N LYS A 236 -23.15 -23.01 -8.85
CA LYS A 236 -24.32 -22.22 -8.45
C LYS A 236 -23.93 -21.29 -7.32
N ILE A 237 -24.45 -20.07 -7.33
CA ILE A 237 -24.30 -19.13 -6.22
C ILE A 237 -24.98 -19.70 -4.96
N PRO A 238 -24.31 -19.68 -3.77
CA PRO A 238 -23.00 -19.07 -3.50
C PRO A 238 -21.82 -19.99 -3.86
N PHE A 239 -20.78 -19.43 -4.49
CA PHE A 239 -19.52 -20.17 -4.74
C PHE A 239 -18.32 -19.20 -4.76
N GLY A 240 -17.14 -19.75 -4.52
CA GLY A 240 -15.89 -19.01 -4.51
C GLY A 240 -14.96 -19.41 -5.65
N ILE A 241 -14.12 -18.47 -6.05
CA ILE A 241 -13.02 -18.70 -6.98
C ILE A 241 -11.73 -18.25 -6.30
N ALA A 242 -10.78 -19.18 -6.18
CA ALA A 242 -9.47 -18.97 -5.56
C ALA A 242 -8.36 -18.89 -6.60
N GLN A 243 -7.37 -18.08 -6.35
CA GLN A 243 -6.18 -17.93 -7.20
C GLN A 243 -4.94 -17.68 -6.35
N ILE A 244 -3.80 -18.24 -6.78
CA ILE A 244 -2.47 -17.82 -6.32
C ILE A 244 -1.72 -17.31 -7.53
N GLY A 245 -1.11 -16.13 -7.43
CA GLY A 245 -0.34 -15.63 -8.53
C GLY A 245 0.46 -14.37 -8.24
N LYS A 246 1.40 -14.06 -9.11
CA LYS A 246 2.20 -12.85 -9.03
C LYS A 246 1.41 -11.61 -9.36
N ALA A 247 1.71 -10.53 -8.64
CA ALA A 247 1.22 -9.19 -8.87
C ALA A 247 2.39 -8.18 -8.80
N PHE A 248 2.22 -7.01 -9.41
CA PHE A 248 3.29 -6.05 -9.63
C PHE A 248 2.82 -4.64 -9.32
N ARG A 249 3.54 -3.93 -8.44
CA ARG A 249 3.24 -2.53 -8.12
C ARG A 249 4.50 -1.70 -8.18
N ASN A 250 4.52 -0.64 -8.93
CA ASN A 250 5.69 0.23 -9.07
C ASN A 250 5.85 1.13 -7.83
N GLU A 251 6.11 0.51 -6.70
CA GLU A 251 6.30 1.16 -5.41
C GLU A 251 7.50 2.12 -5.45
N ILE A 252 7.28 3.35 -5.01
CA ILE A 252 8.31 4.41 -5.05
C ILE A 252 9.04 4.50 -3.73
N VAL A 253 8.33 4.36 -2.60
CA VAL A 253 8.90 4.40 -1.26
C VAL A 253 8.92 2.99 -0.68
N ALA A 254 9.88 2.20 -1.15
CA ALA A 254 10.01 0.80 -0.76
C ALA A 254 11.08 0.66 0.34
N ARG A 255 10.69 0.76 1.60
CA ARG A 255 11.61 0.63 2.76
C ARG A 255 11.19 -0.43 3.78
N GLN A 256 10.20 -1.26 3.47
CA GLN A 256 9.60 -2.19 4.43
C GLN A 256 9.95 -3.66 4.15
N PHE A 257 11.15 -3.95 3.62
CA PHE A 257 11.58 -5.31 3.32
C PHE A 257 10.52 -6.02 2.47
N ILE A 258 10.21 -7.29 2.73
CA ILE A 258 9.20 -8.07 1.99
C ILE A 258 7.74 -7.62 2.23
N PHE A 259 7.49 -6.72 3.17
CA PHE A 259 6.14 -6.20 3.42
C PHE A 259 5.68 -5.18 2.38
N ARG A 260 6.62 -4.65 1.57
CA ARG A 260 6.30 -3.75 0.46
C ARG A 260 7.26 -3.98 -0.70
N MET A 261 6.85 -4.81 -1.63
CA MET A 261 7.65 -5.23 -2.79
C MET A 261 7.02 -4.76 -4.09
N ARG A 262 7.86 -4.63 -5.13
CA ARG A 262 7.41 -4.32 -6.50
C ARG A 262 6.87 -5.53 -7.23
N GLU A 263 7.36 -6.72 -6.90
CA GLU A 263 6.91 -8.02 -7.37
C GLU A 263 6.61 -8.91 -6.17
N PHE A 264 5.38 -9.41 -6.06
CA PHE A 264 4.93 -10.22 -4.93
C PHE A 264 3.92 -11.28 -5.38
N GLU A 265 3.57 -12.20 -4.51
CA GLU A 265 2.48 -13.17 -4.75
C GLU A 265 1.30 -12.85 -3.85
N GLN A 266 0.11 -13.00 -4.41
CA GLN A 266 -1.15 -12.95 -3.68
C GLN A 266 -1.80 -14.32 -3.67
N MET A 267 -2.43 -14.66 -2.54
CA MET A 267 -3.36 -15.75 -2.39
C MET A 267 -4.72 -15.11 -2.13
N GLU A 268 -5.63 -15.23 -3.08
CA GLU A 268 -6.88 -14.49 -3.09
C GLU A 268 -8.05 -15.40 -3.41
N MET A 269 -9.19 -15.20 -2.73
CA MET A 269 -10.45 -15.90 -3.01
C MET A 269 -11.57 -14.87 -3.00
N GLN A 270 -12.36 -14.85 -4.06
CA GLN A 270 -13.58 -14.05 -4.18
C GLN A 270 -14.78 -14.97 -4.05
N PHE A 271 -15.68 -14.64 -3.13
CA PHE A 271 -16.87 -15.43 -2.86
C PHE A 271 -18.12 -14.69 -3.34
N PHE A 272 -18.82 -15.29 -4.29
CA PHE A 272 -19.98 -14.72 -4.96
C PHE A 272 -21.27 -15.16 -4.29
N VAL A 273 -22.07 -14.21 -3.86
CA VAL A 273 -23.35 -14.42 -3.19
C VAL A 273 -24.48 -13.74 -3.95
N LYS A 274 -25.71 -14.15 -3.69
CA LYS A 274 -26.88 -13.46 -4.22
C LYS A 274 -26.96 -12.08 -3.59
N PRO A 275 -27.23 -11.02 -4.38
CA PRO A 275 -27.52 -9.70 -3.82
C PRO A 275 -28.69 -9.77 -2.82
N GLY A 276 -28.56 -9.03 -1.71
CA GLY A 276 -29.58 -8.94 -0.67
C GLY A 276 -30.78 -8.11 -1.09
#